data_257bf0b119d54d42307686a294d81be0
#
_entry.id   257bf0b119d54d42307686a294d81be0
#
_cell.length_a   1.000
_cell.length_b   1.000
_cell.length_c   1.000
_cell.angle_alpha   90.00
_cell.angle_beta   90.00
_cell.angle_gamma   90.00
#
_symmetry.space_group_name_H-M   'P 1'
#
loop_
_entity.id
_entity.type
_entity.pdbx_description
1 polymer ?
#
loop_
_entity_poly.entity_id
_entity_poly.type
_entity_poly.pdbx_seq_one_letter_code
_entity_poly.pdbx_strand_id
1 'polypeptide(L)'
;MNRNLKRTCVAHIQRLLICTCIFTLFATIGKASHVQENTETGNYILILNSYNESSPWSNSITTPIVHKIAGIENMDAYIEHLNLFMVGDSTKIERFPEILSSKYGSTPPRLLVFIGSMSLIFREEIQSLWGKVPAIVCGADPYVYHEKFYRQRDTVTPEEKTHMSELAEEFNFTYMHTPIYLEENVQLMCRMIPGMKKLIFLGDGIYPNPEYDKQLRELIKDKYPQMDYEYISSRTNSLHQLYNAVRKTDKTTGILVSTWFTESFTSSNFLINAYRSIASISAPLFTIRYAGMDDGGMVGGYMYNDQIFTRQLLKTIDEILHGKKASDIPFYEPNEAHPAFN
;
A
#
# COMPACT_ATOMS: atom_id res chain seq x y z
N MET A 1 24.61 76.54 35.40
CA MET A 1 24.69 75.68 34.21
C MET A 1 25.17 74.33 34.68
N ASN A 2 24.49 73.32 34.83
CA ASN A 2 23.38 72.58 34.41
C ASN A 2 23.36 71.25 35.19
N ARG A 3 22.71 71.19 36.37
CA ARG A 3 22.45 69.91 37.04
C ARG A 3 21.41 69.10 36.28
N ASN A 4 20.60 69.72 35.47
CA ASN A 4 19.54 69.01 34.69
C ASN A 4 20.06 68.29 33.46
N LEU A 5 21.18 68.77 32.80
CA LEU A 5 21.75 68.07 31.63
C LEU A 5 22.41 66.73 32.00
N LYS A 6 23.06 66.67 33.19
CA LYS A 6 23.65 65.38 33.65
C LYS A 6 22.66 64.33 34.02
N ARG A 7 21.45 64.68 34.52
CA ARG A 7 20.40 63.70 34.85
C ARG A 7 19.76 63.12 33.61
N THR A 8 19.59 63.91 32.55
CA THR A 8 19.02 63.44 31.28
C THR A 8 19.97 62.52 30.52
N CYS A 9 21.27 62.76 30.51
CA CYS A 9 22.27 61.88 29.90
C CYS A 9 22.38 60.52 30.61
N VAL A 10 22.36 60.50 31.96
CA VAL A 10 22.45 59.26 32.73
C VAL A 10 21.19 58.41 32.53
N ALA A 11 20.01 59.01 32.44
CA ALA A 11 18.76 58.30 32.16
C ALA A 11 18.70 57.71 30.74
N HIS A 12 19.31 58.39 29.74
CA HIS A 12 19.39 57.83 28.36
C HIS A 12 20.40 56.69 28.26
N ILE A 13 21.55 56.78 28.95
CA ILE A 13 22.55 55.71 28.98
C ILE A 13 22.02 54.47 29.72
N GLN A 14 21.28 54.64 30.82
CA GLN A 14 20.63 53.52 31.50
C GLN A 14 19.56 52.86 30.64
N ARG A 15 18.73 53.62 29.90
CA ARG A 15 17.75 53.07 28.94
C ARG A 15 18.40 52.34 27.78
N LEU A 16 19.53 52.84 27.24
CA LEU A 16 20.27 52.15 26.18
C LEU A 16 20.88 50.83 26.68
N LEU A 17 21.46 50.82 27.89
CA LEU A 17 22.03 49.61 28.49
C LEU A 17 20.96 48.53 28.77
N ILE A 18 19.78 48.95 29.24
CA ILE A 18 18.64 48.00 29.46
C ILE A 18 18.14 47.44 28.12
N CYS A 19 18.02 48.24 27.05
CA CYS A 19 17.63 47.75 25.73
C CYS A 19 18.66 46.78 25.14
N THR A 20 19.99 47.05 25.29
CA THR A 20 21.02 46.12 24.81
C THR A 20 21.06 44.81 25.60
N CYS A 21 20.83 44.83 26.91
CA CYS A 21 20.73 43.62 27.72
C CYS A 21 19.49 42.78 27.36
N ILE A 22 18.36 43.39 27.05
CA ILE A 22 17.15 42.70 26.60
C ILE A 22 17.34 42.10 25.22
N PHE A 23 18.02 42.79 24.28
CA PHE A 23 18.33 42.26 22.93
C PHE A 23 19.32 41.10 22.98
N THR A 24 20.30 41.10 23.87
CA THR A 24 21.21 39.95 24.05
C THR A 24 20.56 38.79 24.75
N LEU A 25 19.58 39.01 25.64
CA LEU A 25 18.81 37.93 26.23
C LEU A 25 17.86 37.24 25.20
N PHE A 26 17.25 38.00 24.30
CA PHE A 26 16.44 37.45 23.22
C PHE A 26 17.29 36.75 22.15
N ALA A 27 18.52 37.17 21.88
CA ALA A 27 19.43 36.52 20.96
C ALA A 27 19.98 35.17 21.48
N THR A 28 20.01 34.98 22.80
CA THR A 28 20.40 33.71 23.43
C THR A 28 19.24 32.73 23.59
N ILE A 29 17.97 33.19 23.60
CA ILE A 29 16.78 32.33 23.63
C ILE A 29 16.42 31.82 22.21
N GLY A 30 16.92 32.48 21.15
CA GLY A 30 16.70 32.11 19.74
C GLY A 30 17.54 30.93 19.24
N LYS A 31 18.47 30.40 20.01
CA LYS A 31 19.05 29.05 19.82
C LYS A 31 18.27 28.06 20.67
N ALA A 32 16.99 27.86 20.36
CA ALA A 32 16.38 26.56 20.60
C ALA A 32 17.26 25.60 19.79
N SER A 33 18.22 24.96 20.45
CA SER A 33 18.74 23.69 20.02
C SER A 33 17.52 22.86 19.67
N HIS A 34 17.40 22.46 18.42
CA HIS A 34 16.72 21.22 18.10
C HIS A 34 17.44 20.18 18.97
N VAL A 35 16.94 19.97 20.17
CA VAL A 35 17.13 18.72 20.87
C VAL A 35 16.40 17.74 19.95
N GLN A 36 17.14 17.14 19.06
CA GLN A 36 16.78 15.90 18.45
C GLN A 36 16.67 14.97 19.67
N GLU A 37 15.45 14.84 20.18
CA GLU A 37 15.12 13.81 21.15
C GLU A 37 15.58 12.52 20.47
N ASN A 38 16.71 11.97 20.91
CA ASN A 38 17.12 10.62 20.59
C ASN A 38 16.09 9.72 21.25
N THR A 39 14.91 9.64 20.66
CA THR A 39 13.96 8.59 20.97
C THR A 39 14.67 7.29 20.65
N GLU A 40 14.95 6.51 21.68
CA GLU A 40 15.58 5.22 21.55
C GLU A 40 14.73 4.40 20.59
N THR A 41 15.30 4.06 19.44
CA THR A 41 14.60 3.28 18.41
C THR A 41 14.50 1.83 18.89
N GLY A 42 13.33 1.26 18.83
CA GLY A 42 13.10 -0.13 19.23
C GLY A 42 13.79 -1.09 18.27
N ASN A 43 14.19 -2.25 18.79
CA ASN A 43 14.80 -3.31 17.99
C ASN A 43 13.73 -4.14 17.26
N TYR A 44 12.86 -3.51 16.51
CA TYR A 44 11.84 -4.20 15.75
C TYR A 44 11.52 -3.48 14.43
N ILE A 45 10.95 -4.23 13.51
CA ILE A 45 10.25 -3.70 12.36
C ILE A 45 8.74 -3.89 12.54
N LEU A 46 7.95 -2.96 12.01
CA LEU A 46 6.50 -3.05 12.05
C LEU A 46 5.93 -3.09 10.63
N ILE A 47 5.20 -4.16 10.34
CA ILE A 47 4.52 -4.37 9.07
C ILE A 47 3.05 -3.99 9.24
N LEU A 48 2.61 -2.96 8.53
CA LEU A 48 1.22 -2.52 8.47
C LEU A 48 0.58 -3.12 7.21
N ASN A 49 -0.11 -4.23 7.39
CA ASN A 49 -0.72 -4.98 6.30
C ASN A 49 -2.17 -4.53 6.09
N SER A 50 -2.47 -3.88 4.97
CA SER A 50 -3.83 -3.45 4.62
C SER A 50 -4.83 -4.60 4.53
N TYR A 51 -4.36 -5.83 4.37
CA TYR A 51 -5.14 -7.04 4.18
C TYR A 51 -5.31 -7.83 5.49
N ASN A 52 -6.08 -8.92 5.43
CA ASN A 52 -6.15 -9.89 6.52
C ASN A 52 -4.97 -10.87 6.50
N GLU A 53 -4.81 -11.64 7.58
CA GLU A 53 -3.74 -12.62 7.76
C GLU A 53 -3.72 -13.74 6.73
N SER A 54 -4.85 -14.01 6.10
CA SER A 54 -5.00 -15.10 5.14
C SER A 54 -4.95 -14.63 3.67
N SER A 55 -4.53 -13.39 3.40
CA SER A 55 -4.34 -12.88 2.04
C SER A 55 -3.09 -13.49 1.39
N PRO A 56 -3.19 -14.35 0.34
CA PRO A 56 -2.02 -15.00 -0.24
C PRO A 56 -1.00 -14.01 -0.79
N TRP A 57 -1.46 -12.93 -1.44
CA TRP A 57 -0.56 -11.92 -1.98
C TRP A 57 0.23 -11.18 -0.88
N SER A 58 -0.43 -10.74 0.18
CA SER A 58 0.30 -10.06 1.25
C SER A 58 1.25 -11.00 1.98
N ASN A 59 0.88 -12.29 2.12
CA ASN A 59 1.71 -13.29 2.75
C ASN A 59 2.97 -13.61 1.93
N SER A 60 2.89 -13.58 0.60
CA SER A 60 4.08 -13.75 -0.26
C SER A 60 5.13 -12.65 -0.04
N ILE A 61 4.71 -11.48 0.44
CA ILE A 61 5.60 -10.36 0.78
C ILE A 61 6.03 -10.41 2.26
N THR A 62 5.10 -10.62 3.18
CA THR A 62 5.38 -10.55 4.62
C THR A 62 6.21 -11.71 5.13
N THR A 63 5.95 -12.93 4.64
CA THR A 63 6.66 -14.15 5.10
C THR A 63 8.17 -14.08 4.88
N PRO A 64 8.71 -13.71 3.72
CA PRO A 64 10.15 -13.54 3.52
C PRO A 64 10.76 -12.47 4.44
N ILE A 65 10.02 -11.39 4.72
CA ILE A 65 10.49 -10.34 5.64
C ILE A 65 10.65 -10.91 7.05
N VAL A 66 9.61 -11.58 7.56
CA VAL A 66 9.63 -12.17 8.91
C VAL A 66 10.76 -13.18 9.03
N HIS A 67 10.94 -14.06 8.05
CA HIS A 67 12.03 -15.05 8.05
C HIS A 67 13.41 -14.37 8.07
N LYS A 68 13.59 -13.30 7.29
CA LYS A 68 14.84 -12.54 7.28
C LYS A 68 15.13 -11.92 8.64
N ILE A 69 14.15 -11.28 9.24
CA ILE A 69 14.31 -10.58 10.52
C ILE A 69 14.56 -11.58 11.66
N ALA A 70 13.91 -12.74 11.64
CA ALA A 70 14.17 -13.82 12.61
C ALA A 70 15.62 -14.32 12.58
N GLY A 71 16.38 -14.08 11.52
CA GLY A 71 17.81 -14.38 11.42
C GLY A 71 18.72 -13.26 11.94
N ILE A 72 18.19 -12.14 12.39
CA ILE A 72 18.94 -11.00 12.92
C ILE A 72 18.86 -11.05 14.46
N GLU A 73 20.01 -11.10 15.12
CA GLU A 73 20.07 -11.14 16.58
C GLU A 73 19.42 -9.88 17.19
N ASN A 74 18.60 -10.09 18.22
CA ASN A 74 17.90 -9.04 18.98
C ASN A 74 17.02 -8.14 18.10
N MET A 75 16.41 -8.67 17.03
CA MET A 75 15.44 -7.92 16.21
C MET A 75 14.16 -8.72 16.02
N ASP A 76 13.03 -8.07 16.25
CA ASP A 76 11.69 -8.63 16.08
C ASP A 76 10.97 -8.08 14.84
N ALA A 77 10.02 -8.86 14.32
CA ALA A 77 9.09 -8.41 13.30
C ALA A 77 7.64 -8.54 13.81
N TYR A 78 6.91 -7.46 13.81
CA TYR A 78 5.48 -7.45 14.17
C TYR A 78 4.63 -7.14 12.94
N ILE A 79 3.48 -7.80 12.82
CA ILE A 79 2.52 -7.58 11.73
C ILE A 79 1.19 -7.15 12.33
N GLU A 80 0.69 -5.99 11.89
CA GLU A 80 -0.67 -5.54 12.13
C GLU A 80 -1.52 -5.78 10.89
N HIS A 81 -2.43 -6.73 10.97
CA HIS A 81 -3.42 -7.01 9.93
C HIS A 81 -4.61 -6.06 10.07
N LEU A 82 -4.63 -5.02 9.26
CA LEU A 82 -5.61 -3.94 9.37
C LEU A 82 -6.96 -4.30 8.77
N ASN A 83 -6.98 -5.23 7.81
CA ASN A 83 -8.19 -5.69 7.12
C ASN A 83 -9.04 -4.55 6.55
N LEU A 84 -8.40 -3.53 5.96
CA LEU A 84 -9.04 -2.29 5.52
C LEU A 84 -10.06 -2.49 4.38
N PHE A 85 -9.96 -3.58 3.65
CA PHE A 85 -10.90 -3.92 2.56
C PHE A 85 -12.24 -4.44 3.05
N MET A 86 -12.28 -4.96 4.28
CA MET A 86 -13.49 -5.57 4.87
C MET A 86 -14.22 -4.63 5.84
N VAL A 87 -13.60 -3.52 6.20
CA VAL A 87 -14.15 -2.64 7.23
C VAL A 87 -15.22 -1.73 6.63
N GLY A 88 -16.48 -2.11 6.78
CA GLY A 88 -17.62 -1.19 6.69
C GLY A 88 -17.70 -0.24 7.90
N ASP A 89 -16.85 -0.46 8.92
CA ASP A 89 -16.86 0.25 10.18
C ASP A 89 -15.69 1.25 10.25
N SER A 90 -15.99 2.53 10.06
CA SER A 90 -15.01 3.62 10.20
C SER A 90 -14.36 3.68 11.59
N THR A 91 -15.00 3.12 12.62
CA THR A 91 -14.52 3.19 14.00
C THR A 91 -13.19 2.47 14.21
N LYS A 92 -12.90 1.41 13.45
CA LYS A 92 -11.58 0.73 13.50
C LYS A 92 -10.48 1.59 12.92
N ILE A 93 -10.76 2.28 11.81
CA ILE A 93 -9.80 3.20 11.20
C ILE A 93 -9.51 4.35 12.17
N GLU A 94 -10.55 4.93 12.77
CA GLU A 94 -10.42 6.05 13.72
C GLU A 94 -9.65 5.66 14.99
N ARG A 95 -9.78 4.42 15.46
CA ARG A 95 -9.13 3.93 16.68
C ARG A 95 -7.73 3.34 16.45
N PHE A 96 -7.31 3.15 15.21
CA PHE A 96 -6.01 2.52 14.94
C PHE A 96 -4.81 3.30 15.51
N PRO A 97 -4.75 4.64 15.42
CA PRO A 97 -3.68 5.40 16.07
C PRO A 97 -3.59 5.20 17.60
N GLU A 98 -4.74 5.08 18.28
CA GLU A 98 -4.79 4.78 19.71
C GLU A 98 -4.25 3.36 19.99
N ILE A 99 -4.59 2.39 19.13
CA ILE A 99 -4.09 1.01 19.24
C ILE A 99 -2.57 0.98 19.06
N LEU A 100 -2.05 1.66 18.06
CA LEU A 100 -0.60 1.77 17.83
C LEU A 100 0.12 2.38 19.04
N SER A 101 -0.38 3.51 19.54
CA SER A 101 0.19 4.18 20.71
C SER A 101 0.11 3.30 21.96
N SER A 102 -0.99 2.59 22.19
CA SER A 102 -1.15 1.69 23.33
C SER A 102 -0.24 0.46 23.26
N LYS A 103 -0.02 -0.08 22.07
CA LYS A 103 0.72 -1.34 21.87
C LYS A 103 2.24 -1.13 21.80
N TYR A 104 2.67 -0.06 21.15
CA TYR A 104 4.09 0.21 20.87
C TYR A 104 4.66 1.43 21.63
N GLY A 105 3.78 2.23 22.26
CA GLY A 105 4.19 3.42 23.01
C GLY A 105 4.87 4.47 22.14
N SER A 106 5.81 5.20 22.73
CA SER A 106 6.61 6.22 22.05
C SER A 106 7.89 5.70 21.39
N THR A 107 8.15 4.38 21.48
CA THR A 107 9.37 3.78 20.92
C THR A 107 9.15 3.45 19.45
N PRO A 108 9.76 4.19 18.50
CA PRO A 108 9.57 3.98 17.07
C PRO A 108 10.21 2.66 16.61
N PRO A 109 9.63 1.97 15.61
CA PRO A 109 10.29 0.85 14.94
C PRO A 109 11.53 1.35 14.16
N ARG A 110 12.48 0.45 13.89
CA ARG A 110 13.61 0.74 13.00
C ARG A 110 13.20 0.89 11.55
N LEU A 111 12.10 0.23 11.17
CA LEU A 111 11.55 0.24 9.82
C LEU A 111 10.06 -0.01 9.87
N LEU A 112 9.31 0.75 9.08
CA LEU A 112 7.92 0.46 8.75
C LEU A 112 7.83 -0.21 7.38
N VAL A 113 6.94 -1.19 7.24
CA VAL A 113 6.62 -1.78 5.94
C VAL A 113 5.12 -1.72 5.72
N PHE A 114 4.68 -0.95 4.75
CA PHE A 114 3.29 -0.84 4.36
C PHE A 114 2.98 -1.83 3.23
N ILE A 115 2.07 -2.76 3.49
CA ILE A 115 1.60 -3.72 2.47
C ILE A 115 0.23 -3.25 1.96
N GLY A 116 0.22 -2.78 0.71
CA GLY A 116 -0.91 -2.07 0.11
C GLY A 116 -0.93 -0.58 0.47
N SER A 117 -1.25 0.27 -0.51
CA SER A 117 -1.27 1.74 -0.34
C SER A 117 -2.32 2.25 0.65
N MET A 118 -3.36 1.45 0.95
CA MET A 118 -4.41 1.86 1.88
C MET A 118 -3.89 2.11 3.30
N SER A 119 -2.90 1.40 3.79
CA SER A 119 -2.34 1.63 5.13
C SER A 119 -1.62 2.97 5.27
N LEU A 120 -1.30 3.66 4.16
CA LEU A 120 -0.75 5.01 4.17
C LEU A 120 -1.75 6.10 4.65
N ILE A 121 -3.03 5.75 4.84
CA ILE A 121 -3.98 6.68 5.49
C ILE A 121 -3.53 7.07 6.91
N PHE A 122 -2.73 6.25 7.56
CA PHE A 122 -2.21 6.47 8.91
C PHE A 122 -0.84 7.17 8.96
N ARG A 123 -0.31 7.60 7.83
CA ARG A 123 1.06 8.16 7.74
C ARG A 123 1.27 9.40 8.61
N GLU A 124 0.27 10.27 8.69
CA GLU A 124 0.35 11.52 9.46
C GLU A 124 0.32 11.25 10.96
N GLU A 125 -0.56 10.35 11.41
CA GLU A 125 -0.64 9.92 12.80
C GLU A 125 0.62 9.18 13.24
N ILE A 126 1.16 8.32 12.38
CA ILE A 126 2.42 7.60 12.62
C ILE A 126 3.57 8.59 12.73
N GLN A 127 3.65 9.57 11.85
CA GLN A 127 4.68 10.61 11.90
C GLN A 127 4.53 11.52 13.13
N SER A 128 3.31 11.79 13.56
CA SER A 128 3.03 12.52 14.80
C SER A 128 3.47 11.73 16.03
N LEU A 129 3.32 10.40 16.01
CA LEU A 129 3.66 9.52 17.14
C LEU A 129 5.18 9.27 17.24
N TRP A 130 5.86 9.03 16.11
CA TRP A 130 7.23 8.53 16.07
C TRP A 130 8.22 9.37 15.23
N GLY A 131 7.75 10.45 14.61
CA GLY A 131 8.58 11.22 13.68
C GLY A 131 8.78 10.51 12.34
N LYS A 132 9.86 10.84 11.64
CA LYS A 132 10.16 10.33 10.30
C LYS A 132 10.83 8.95 10.35
N VAL A 133 10.09 7.92 10.74
CA VAL A 133 10.56 6.53 10.68
C VAL A 133 10.80 6.12 9.24
N PRO A 134 11.94 5.46 8.91
CA PRO A 134 12.16 4.93 7.56
C PRO A 134 11.07 3.93 7.18
N ALA A 135 10.58 3.99 5.93
CA ALA A 135 9.51 3.10 5.50
C ALA A 135 9.70 2.53 4.10
N ILE A 136 9.12 1.37 3.85
CA ILE A 136 8.95 0.76 2.54
C ILE A 136 7.45 0.60 2.29
N VAL A 137 6.99 0.98 1.10
CA VAL A 137 5.60 0.76 0.67
C VAL A 137 5.59 -0.25 -0.46
N CYS A 138 4.86 -1.36 -0.30
CA CYS A 138 4.66 -2.37 -1.35
C CYS A 138 3.23 -2.28 -1.89
N GLY A 139 3.04 -2.08 -3.18
CA GLY A 139 1.70 -1.96 -3.74
C GLY A 139 1.65 -1.93 -5.26
N ALA A 140 0.45 -2.12 -5.80
CA ALA A 140 0.20 -2.09 -7.25
C ALA A 140 -0.12 -0.69 -7.78
N ASP A 141 -0.34 0.27 -6.90
CA ASP A 141 -0.78 1.60 -7.26
C ASP A 141 0.20 2.63 -6.69
N PRO A 142 0.84 3.45 -7.53
CA PRO A 142 1.79 4.47 -7.11
C PRO A 142 1.13 5.73 -6.53
N TYR A 143 -0.15 5.70 -6.21
CA TYR A 143 -0.89 6.82 -5.67
C TYR A 143 -1.33 6.59 -4.23
N VAL A 144 -1.36 7.68 -3.47
CA VAL A 144 -2.03 7.79 -2.17
C VAL A 144 -3.29 8.59 -2.35
N TYR A 145 -4.38 8.08 -1.80
CA TYR A 145 -5.69 8.69 -1.90
C TYR A 145 -6.05 9.44 -0.63
N HIS A 146 -6.93 10.43 -0.75
CA HIS A 146 -7.48 11.10 0.41
C HIS A 146 -8.27 10.10 1.28
N GLU A 147 -8.21 10.26 2.59
CA GLU A 147 -8.86 9.36 3.56
C GLU A 147 -10.36 9.13 3.26
N LYS A 148 -11.05 10.17 2.83
CA LYS A 148 -12.45 10.11 2.42
C LYS A 148 -12.72 9.02 1.37
N PHE A 149 -11.81 8.83 0.42
CA PHE A 149 -11.92 7.79 -0.59
C PHE A 149 -11.94 6.38 0.02
N TYR A 150 -11.06 6.11 0.96
CA TYR A 150 -11.01 4.80 1.63
C TYR A 150 -12.25 4.53 2.48
N ARG A 151 -12.89 5.59 3.00
CA ARG A 151 -14.13 5.49 3.79
C ARG A 151 -15.37 5.30 2.91
N GLN A 152 -15.47 5.99 1.79
CA GLN A 152 -16.67 6.01 0.94
C GLN A 152 -16.64 4.99 -0.20
N ARG A 153 -15.45 4.49 -0.59
CA ARG A 153 -15.23 3.46 -1.63
C ARG A 153 -15.89 3.76 -2.99
N ASP A 154 -16.21 5.03 -3.23
CA ASP A 154 -16.84 5.49 -4.46
C ASP A 154 -15.78 5.93 -5.48
N THR A 155 -16.21 6.52 -6.58
CA THR A 155 -15.34 6.97 -7.66
C THR A 155 -14.28 7.96 -7.19
N VAL A 156 -13.01 7.73 -7.58
CA VAL A 156 -11.90 8.66 -7.34
C VAL A 156 -11.81 9.66 -8.46
N THR A 157 -11.67 10.94 -8.10
CA THR A 157 -11.26 11.96 -9.05
C THR A 157 -9.73 12.09 -9.07
N PRO A 158 -9.12 12.55 -10.18
CA PRO A 158 -7.66 12.75 -10.24
C PRO A 158 -7.12 13.71 -9.16
N GLU A 159 -7.93 14.66 -8.72
CA GLU A 159 -7.58 15.64 -7.69
C GLU A 159 -7.52 15.08 -6.28
N GLU A 160 -8.06 13.89 -6.07
CA GLU A 160 -8.10 13.20 -4.77
C GLU A 160 -6.94 12.22 -4.59
N LYS A 161 -5.99 12.19 -5.52
CA LYS A 161 -4.82 11.30 -5.46
C LYS A 161 -3.51 12.07 -5.59
N THR A 162 -2.53 11.70 -4.78
CA THR A 162 -1.17 12.24 -4.81
C THR A 162 -0.21 11.13 -5.21
N HIS A 163 0.68 11.40 -6.14
CA HIS A 163 1.70 10.41 -6.51
C HIS A 163 2.68 10.21 -5.35
N MET A 164 3.06 8.97 -5.06
CA MET A 164 3.92 8.64 -3.91
C MET A 164 5.27 9.36 -3.93
N SER A 165 5.82 9.67 -5.12
CA SER A 165 7.08 10.41 -5.22
C SER A 165 7.02 11.82 -4.63
N GLU A 166 5.85 12.43 -4.57
CA GLU A 166 5.66 13.75 -3.96
C GLU A 166 5.70 13.70 -2.43
N LEU A 167 5.41 12.55 -1.86
CA LEU A 167 5.33 12.33 -0.41
C LEU A 167 6.57 11.62 0.17
N ALA A 168 7.38 10.99 -0.68
CA ALA A 168 8.46 10.11 -0.24
C ALA A 168 9.48 10.80 0.68
N GLU A 169 9.88 12.04 0.36
CA GLU A 169 10.82 12.80 1.17
C GLU A 169 10.21 13.29 2.49
N GLU A 170 8.93 13.69 2.46
CA GLU A 170 8.22 14.16 3.64
C GLU A 170 8.06 13.05 4.68
N PHE A 171 7.67 11.85 4.25
CA PHE A 171 7.40 10.70 5.11
C PHE A 171 8.53 9.66 5.13
N ASN A 172 9.68 9.96 4.53
CA ASN A 172 10.88 9.11 4.51
C ASN A 172 10.59 7.66 4.09
N PHE A 173 10.01 7.46 2.90
CA PHE A 173 9.77 6.12 2.37
C PHE A 173 10.32 5.91 0.96
N THR A 174 10.52 4.64 0.61
CA THR A 174 10.67 4.18 -0.77
C THR A 174 9.49 3.30 -1.16
N TYR A 175 9.25 3.15 -2.47
CA TYR A 175 8.13 2.38 -3.01
C TYR A 175 8.61 1.19 -3.82
N MET A 176 8.01 0.03 -3.56
CA MET A 176 8.22 -1.23 -4.26
C MET A 176 6.97 -1.55 -5.08
N HIS A 177 7.01 -1.25 -6.37
CA HIS A 177 5.86 -1.45 -7.26
C HIS A 177 5.61 -2.93 -7.54
N THR A 178 4.34 -3.32 -7.53
CA THR A 178 3.86 -4.65 -7.92
C THR A 178 2.86 -4.52 -9.07
N PRO A 179 3.33 -4.26 -10.29
CA PRO A 179 2.48 -3.89 -11.43
C PRO A 179 1.52 -5.00 -11.83
N ILE A 180 0.43 -4.59 -12.46
CA ILE A 180 -0.57 -5.48 -13.06
C ILE A 180 -0.50 -5.34 -14.57
N TYR A 181 -0.37 -6.47 -15.26
CA TYR A 181 -0.16 -6.57 -16.71
C TYR A 181 -1.47 -7.00 -17.40
N LEU A 182 -2.45 -6.08 -17.49
CA LEU A 182 -3.77 -6.40 -18.04
C LEU A 182 -3.73 -6.79 -19.51
N GLU A 183 -3.00 -6.04 -20.32
CA GLU A 183 -2.88 -6.32 -21.76
C GLU A 183 -2.18 -7.64 -22.02
N GLU A 184 -1.06 -7.89 -21.36
CA GLU A 184 -0.27 -9.11 -21.50
C GLU A 184 -1.06 -10.34 -21.05
N ASN A 185 -1.91 -10.19 -20.02
CA ASN A 185 -2.83 -11.24 -19.60
C ASN A 185 -3.86 -11.54 -20.70
N VAL A 186 -4.49 -10.53 -21.30
CA VAL A 186 -5.42 -10.73 -22.41
C VAL A 186 -4.72 -11.39 -23.61
N GLN A 187 -3.50 -10.95 -23.93
CA GLN A 187 -2.70 -11.57 -25.01
C GLN A 187 -2.37 -13.03 -24.69
N LEU A 188 -1.99 -13.34 -23.45
CA LEU A 188 -1.72 -14.71 -23.01
C LEU A 188 -2.97 -15.58 -23.15
N MET A 189 -4.12 -15.10 -22.68
CA MET A 189 -5.40 -15.80 -22.78
C MET A 189 -5.78 -16.08 -24.24
N CYS A 190 -5.63 -15.11 -25.14
CA CYS A 190 -5.90 -15.29 -26.57
C CYS A 190 -4.99 -16.34 -27.22
N ARG A 191 -3.74 -16.51 -26.77
CA ARG A 191 -2.83 -17.57 -27.23
C ARG A 191 -3.23 -18.94 -26.69
N MET A 192 -3.72 -19.01 -25.47
CA MET A 192 -4.07 -20.26 -24.79
C MET A 192 -5.49 -20.74 -25.11
N ILE A 193 -6.40 -19.86 -25.50
CA ILE A 193 -7.78 -20.15 -25.87
C ILE A 193 -7.96 -19.85 -27.36
N PRO A 194 -7.76 -20.84 -28.25
CA PRO A 194 -7.91 -20.64 -29.67
C PRO A 194 -9.32 -20.15 -30.04
N GLY A 195 -9.37 -19.00 -30.75
CA GLY A 195 -10.66 -18.41 -31.14
C GLY A 195 -11.46 -17.85 -29.96
N MET A 196 -10.79 -17.33 -28.93
CA MET A 196 -11.41 -16.65 -27.80
C MET A 196 -12.36 -15.54 -28.27
N LYS A 197 -13.62 -15.61 -27.83
CA LYS A 197 -14.68 -14.67 -28.23
C LYS A 197 -15.20 -13.85 -27.08
N LYS A 198 -14.94 -14.25 -25.84
CA LYS A 198 -15.44 -13.56 -24.64
C LYS A 198 -14.37 -13.52 -23.56
N LEU A 199 -14.21 -12.34 -22.96
CA LEU A 199 -13.46 -12.12 -21.72
C LEU A 199 -14.42 -11.76 -20.60
N ILE A 200 -14.38 -12.53 -19.51
CA ILE A 200 -15.04 -12.19 -18.26
C ILE A 200 -13.95 -11.72 -17.28
N PHE A 201 -14.09 -10.52 -16.75
CA PHE A 201 -13.25 -10.02 -15.65
C PHE A 201 -14.01 -10.17 -14.34
N LEU A 202 -13.40 -10.89 -13.38
CA LEU A 202 -13.94 -11.05 -12.03
C LEU A 202 -13.19 -10.13 -11.07
N GLY A 203 -13.93 -9.25 -10.41
CA GLY A 203 -13.37 -8.37 -9.41
C GLY A 203 -14.39 -7.99 -8.34
N ASP A 204 -13.92 -7.37 -7.28
CA ASP A 204 -14.79 -6.69 -6.33
C ASP A 204 -15.04 -5.24 -6.76
N GLY A 205 -15.99 -4.58 -6.12
CA GLY A 205 -16.25 -3.16 -6.40
C GLY A 205 -15.29 -2.22 -5.68
N ILE A 206 -14.16 -2.74 -5.17
CA ILE A 206 -13.18 -1.99 -4.39
C ILE A 206 -12.04 -1.59 -5.34
N TYR A 207 -11.58 -0.36 -5.19
CA TYR A 207 -10.38 0.09 -5.89
C TYR A 207 -9.20 -0.88 -5.63
N PRO A 208 -8.41 -1.27 -6.65
CA PRO A 208 -8.36 -0.68 -8.00
C PRO A 208 -9.20 -1.41 -9.08
N ASN A 209 -10.06 -2.36 -8.73
CA ASN A 209 -10.78 -3.18 -9.73
C ASN A 209 -11.69 -2.38 -10.68
N PRO A 210 -12.42 -1.33 -10.26
CA PRO A 210 -13.16 -0.48 -11.19
C PRO A 210 -12.26 0.21 -12.23
N GLU A 211 -11.03 0.56 -11.87
CA GLU A 211 -10.08 1.14 -12.80
C GLU A 211 -9.54 0.09 -13.78
N TYR A 212 -9.29 -1.13 -13.31
CA TYR A 212 -8.93 -2.26 -14.19
C TYR A 212 -10.06 -2.61 -15.16
N ASP A 213 -11.31 -2.60 -14.71
CA ASP A 213 -12.48 -2.77 -15.59
C ASP A 213 -12.50 -1.73 -16.70
N LYS A 214 -12.30 -0.46 -16.37
CA LYS A 214 -12.24 0.62 -17.36
C LYS A 214 -11.12 0.40 -18.38
N GLN A 215 -9.91 0.11 -17.91
CA GLN A 215 -8.76 -0.16 -18.78
C GLN A 215 -9.00 -1.37 -19.69
N LEU A 216 -9.60 -2.45 -19.18
CA LEU A 216 -9.93 -3.63 -19.97
C LEU A 216 -11.02 -3.32 -21.01
N ARG A 217 -12.04 -2.54 -20.70
CA ARG A 217 -13.05 -2.10 -21.67
C ARG A 217 -12.42 -1.33 -22.84
N GLU A 218 -11.54 -0.39 -22.52
CA GLU A 218 -10.83 0.40 -23.53
C GLU A 218 -9.92 -0.51 -24.36
N LEU A 219 -9.15 -1.37 -23.72
CA LEU A 219 -8.26 -2.34 -24.40
C LEU A 219 -9.04 -3.26 -25.37
N ILE A 220 -10.15 -3.85 -24.89
CA ILE A 220 -10.96 -4.76 -25.72
C ILE A 220 -11.59 -4.02 -26.88
N LYS A 221 -12.16 -2.83 -26.65
CA LYS A 221 -12.74 -2.00 -27.71
C LYS A 221 -11.71 -1.66 -28.80
N ASP A 222 -10.48 -1.33 -28.40
CA ASP A 222 -9.46 -0.82 -29.33
C ASP A 222 -8.74 -1.94 -30.07
N LYS A 223 -8.34 -3.02 -29.35
CA LYS A 223 -7.49 -4.08 -29.91
C LYS A 223 -8.23 -5.37 -30.25
N TYR A 224 -9.40 -5.60 -29.63
CA TYR A 224 -10.17 -6.84 -29.79
C TYR A 224 -11.66 -6.58 -30.05
N PRO A 225 -12.04 -5.75 -31.05
CA PRO A 225 -13.43 -5.27 -31.23
C PRO A 225 -14.45 -6.39 -31.52
N GLN A 226 -13.99 -7.62 -31.79
CA GLN A 226 -14.84 -8.79 -31.99
C GLN A 226 -15.02 -9.63 -30.72
N MET A 227 -14.41 -9.24 -29.61
CA MET A 227 -14.45 -9.95 -28.34
C MET A 227 -15.50 -9.31 -27.42
N ASP A 228 -16.42 -10.13 -26.95
CA ASP A 228 -17.36 -9.71 -25.91
C ASP A 228 -16.61 -9.52 -24.58
N TYR A 229 -16.96 -8.48 -23.84
CA TYR A 229 -16.39 -8.19 -22.54
C TYR A 229 -17.48 -8.06 -21.49
N GLU A 230 -17.28 -8.71 -20.34
CA GLU A 230 -18.18 -8.63 -19.19
C GLU A 230 -17.39 -8.47 -17.89
N TYR A 231 -17.75 -7.45 -17.09
CA TYR A 231 -17.26 -7.31 -15.71
C TYR A 231 -18.30 -7.83 -14.73
N ILE A 232 -17.91 -8.82 -13.94
CA ILE A 232 -18.74 -9.36 -12.85
C ILE A 232 -18.11 -8.94 -11.53
N SER A 233 -18.81 -8.07 -10.81
CA SER A 233 -18.33 -7.50 -9.54
C SER A 233 -19.08 -8.11 -8.35
N SER A 234 -18.36 -8.40 -7.26
CA SER A 234 -18.95 -8.82 -6.00
C SER A 234 -19.81 -7.73 -5.32
N ARG A 235 -19.66 -6.48 -5.74
CA ARG A 235 -20.51 -5.37 -5.26
C ARG A 235 -21.95 -5.49 -5.76
N THR A 236 -22.14 -5.99 -6.97
CA THR A 236 -23.45 -6.08 -7.63
C THR A 236 -23.95 -7.50 -7.82
N ASN A 237 -23.11 -8.50 -7.60
CA ASN A 237 -23.44 -9.90 -7.80
C ASN A 237 -23.11 -10.72 -6.56
N SER A 238 -24.06 -11.56 -6.15
CA SER A 238 -23.81 -12.59 -5.17
C SER A 238 -22.95 -13.72 -5.75
N LEU A 239 -22.37 -14.55 -4.89
CA LEU A 239 -21.62 -15.73 -5.32
C LEU A 239 -22.51 -16.68 -6.17
N HIS A 240 -23.80 -16.80 -5.84
CA HIS A 240 -24.74 -17.60 -6.62
C HIS A 240 -24.94 -17.06 -8.04
N GLN A 241 -25.04 -15.73 -8.19
CA GLN A 241 -25.13 -15.09 -9.50
C GLN A 241 -23.84 -15.30 -10.31
N LEU A 242 -22.67 -15.20 -9.66
CA LEU A 242 -21.39 -15.51 -10.26
C LEU A 242 -21.37 -16.95 -10.77
N TYR A 243 -21.72 -17.95 -9.95
CA TYR A 243 -21.78 -19.34 -10.39
C TYR A 243 -22.73 -19.54 -11.58
N ASN A 244 -23.89 -18.90 -11.60
CA ASN A 244 -24.83 -18.98 -12.71
C ASN A 244 -24.29 -18.33 -13.99
N ALA A 245 -23.49 -17.28 -13.89
CA ALA A 245 -22.85 -16.65 -15.04
C ALA A 245 -21.76 -17.55 -15.63
N VAL A 246 -20.85 -18.06 -14.78
CA VAL A 246 -19.72 -18.87 -15.24
C VAL A 246 -20.13 -20.26 -15.77
N ARG A 247 -21.24 -20.84 -15.30
CA ARG A 247 -21.79 -22.08 -15.85
C ARG A 247 -22.26 -21.98 -17.30
N LYS A 248 -22.52 -20.78 -17.78
CA LYS A 248 -22.96 -20.53 -19.16
C LYS A 248 -21.80 -20.28 -20.12
N THR A 249 -20.57 -20.32 -19.61
CA THR A 249 -19.37 -20.13 -20.44
C THR A 249 -19.07 -21.37 -21.28
N ASP A 250 -18.42 -21.13 -22.40
CA ASP A 250 -17.94 -22.17 -23.30
C ASP A 250 -16.42 -22.14 -23.43
N LYS A 251 -15.88 -23.02 -24.23
CA LYS A 251 -14.43 -23.14 -24.48
C LYS A 251 -13.79 -21.94 -25.21
N THR A 252 -14.59 -20.98 -25.68
CA THR A 252 -14.12 -19.72 -26.30
C THR A 252 -14.17 -18.55 -25.33
N THR A 253 -14.52 -18.81 -24.07
CA THR A 253 -14.53 -17.79 -23.00
C THR A 253 -13.29 -17.94 -22.15
N GLY A 254 -12.66 -16.82 -21.82
CA GLY A 254 -11.61 -16.73 -20.81
C GLY A 254 -12.07 -15.92 -19.61
N ILE A 255 -11.68 -16.34 -18.40
CA ILE A 255 -12.02 -15.65 -17.16
C ILE A 255 -10.74 -15.13 -16.52
N LEU A 256 -10.65 -13.82 -16.36
CA LEU A 256 -9.52 -13.16 -15.68
C LEU A 256 -9.96 -12.72 -14.28
N VAL A 257 -9.26 -13.21 -13.27
CA VAL A 257 -9.60 -12.96 -11.85
C VAL A 257 -8.63 -11.97 -11.24
N SER A 258 -9.16 -10.96 -10.59
CA SER A 258 -8.41 -10.09 -9.68
C SER A 258 -8.65 -10.49 -8.22
N THR A 259 -9.68 -9.93 -7.59
CA THR A 259 -10.08 -10.20 -6.21
C THR A 259 -11.59 -10.34 -6.14
N TRP A 260 -12.09 -11.06 -5.14
CA TRP A 260 -13.52 -11.19 -4.88
C TRP A 260 -13.78 -11.06 -3.40
N PHE A 261 -13.70 -9.83 -2.88
CA PHE A 261 -14.09 -9.54 -1.51
C PHE A 261 -15.58 -9.22 -1.43
N THR A 262 -16.25 -9.74 -0.42
CA THR A 262 -17.63 -9.38 -0.07
C THR A 262 -17.70 -9.08 1.42
N GLU A 263 -18.65 -8.27 1.84
CA GLU A 263 -18.87 -7.97 3.26
C GLU A 263 -19.13 -9.21 4.12
N SER A 264 -19.57 -10.30 3.48
CA SER A 264 -19.91 -11.57 4.16
C SER A 264 -18.73 -12.51 4.35
N PHE A 265 -17.57 -12.27 3.73
CA PHE A 265 -16.47 -13.25 3.71
C PHE A 265 -15.30 -12.76 4.57
N THR A 266 -15.11 -13.48 5.67
CA THR A 266 -14.07 -13.19 6.67
C THR A 266 -12.80 -14.03 6.52
N SER A 267 -12.77 -15.03 5.60
CA SER A 267 -11.59 -15.87 5.42
C SER A 267 -11.24 -16.10 3.94
N SER A 268 -9.95 -16.07 3.62
CA SER A 268 -9.43 -16.35 2.27
C SER A 268 -9.55 -17.82 1.87
N ASN A 269 -9.64 -18.77 2.81
CA ASN A 269 -9.92 -20.16 2.50
C ASN A 269 -11.26 -20.33 1.77
N PHE A 270 -12.22 -19.47 2.09
CA PHE A 270 -13.50 -19.47 1.38
C PHE A 270 -13.31 -19.03 -0.09
N LEU A 271 -12.52 -17.99 -0.33
CA LEU A 271 -12.24 -17.50 -1.70
C LEU A 271 -11.52 -18.53 -2.54
N ILE A 272 -10.52 -19.22 -2.00
CA ILE A 272 -9.80 -20.30 -2.68
C ILE A 272 -10.75 -21.44 -3.05
N ASN A 273 -11.61 -21.85 -2.15
CA ASN A 273 -12.62 -22.89 -2.43
C ASN A 273 -13.66 -22.42 -3.47
N ALA A 274 -14.03 -21.14 -3.45
CA ALA A 274 -14.89 -20.57 -4.48
C ALA A 274 -14.23 -20.60 -5.86
N TYR A 275 -12.96 -20.24 -5.96
CA TYR A 275 -12.20 -20.29 -7.21
C TYR A 275 -12.05 -21.72 -7.72
N ARG A 276 -11.72 -22.70 -6.87
CA ARG A 276 -11.70 -24.12 -7.23
C ARG A 276 -13.04 -24.60 -7.77
N SER A 277 -14.13 -24.22 -7.11
CA SER A 277 -15.47 -24.58 -7.56
C SER A 277 -15.81 -23.96 -8.91
N ILE A 278 -15.43 -22.70 -9.13
CA ILE A 278 -15.59 -22.01 -10.42
C ILE A 278 -14.75 -22.72 -11.49
N ALA A 279 -13.48 -22.98 -11.21
CA ALA A 279 -12.57 -23.67 -12.13
C ALA A 279 -13.08 -25.04 -12.57
N SER A 280 -13.79 -25.77 -11.69
CA SER A 280 -14.33 -27.09 -12.00
C SER A 280 -15.54 -27.09 -12.95
N ILE A 281 -16.21 -25.96 -13.14
CA ILE A 281 -17.49 -25.85 -13.87
C ILE A 281 -17.46 -24.84 -15.01
N SER A 282 -16.38 -24.11 -15.21
CA SER A 282 -16.31 -22.97 -16.10
C SER A 282 -15.18 -23.05 -17.11
N ALA A 283 -15.07 -22.02 -17.92
CA ALA A 283 -13.92 -21.73 -18.76
C ALA A 283 -12.63 -21.58 -17.92
N PRO A 284 -11.44 -21.65 -18.56
CA PRO A 284 -10.16 -21.50 -17.86
C PRO A 284 -10.08 -20.19 -17.08
N LEU A 285 -9.66 -20.27 -15.81
CA LEU A 285 -9.43 -19.15 -14.94
C LEU A 285 -7.98 -18.70 -15.02
N PHE A 286 -7.78 -17.43 -15.33
CA PHE A 286 -6.49 -16.76 -15.27
C PHE A 286 -6.49 -15.75 -14.11
N THR A 287 -5.31 -15.40 -13.63
CA THR A 287 -5.16 -14.44 -12.53
C THR A 287 -4.18 -13.34 -12.89
N ILE A 288 -4.40 -12.14 -12.36
CA ILE A 288 -3.47 -11.02 -12.51
C ILE A 288 -2.36 -11.02 -11.46
N ARG A 289 -2.38 -11.95 -10.51
CA ARG A 289 -1.43 -12.07 -9.38
C ARG A 289 -1.16 -13.53 -9.07
N TYR A 290 -0.07 -13.81 -8.34
CA TYR A 290 0.22 -15.18 -7.84
C TYR A 290 -0.87 -15.74 -6.91
N ALA A 291 -1.68 -14.88 -6.31
CA ALA A 291 -2.74 -15.31 -5.41
C ALA A 291 -3.73 -16.28 -6.08
N GLY A 292 -3.90 -17.46 -5.50
CA GLY A 292 -4.85 -18.49 -5.97
C GLY A 292 -4.31 -19.44 -7.04
N MET A 293 -3.05 -19.31 -7.45
CA MET A 293 -2.46 -20.24 -8.41
C MET A 293 -2.31 -21.65 -7.81
N ASP A 294 -1.59 -21.79 -6.71
CA ASP A 294 -1.27 -23.12 -6.14
C ASP A 294 -2.52 -23.91 -5.72
N ASP A 295 -3.52 -23.23 -5.19
CA ASP A 295 -4.67 -23.84 -4.54
C ASP A 295 -6.03 -23.47 -5.15
N GLY A 296 -6.10 -22.44 -5.99
CA GLY A 296 -7.36 -21.89 -6.50
C GLY A 296 -7.86 -22.51 -7.79
N GLY A 297 -7.11 -23.44 -8.41
CA GLY A 297 -7.48 -24.04 -9.70
C GLY A 297 -7.34 -23.08 -10.88
N MET A 298 -6.55 -22.02 -10.74
CA MET A 298 -6.25 -21.08 -11.81
C MET A 298 -5.16 -21.65 -12.73
N VAL A 299 -5.31 -21.43 -14.04
CA VAL A 299 -4.35 -21.89 -15.04
C VAL A 299 -3.02 -21.15 -14.92
N GLY A 300 -3.08 -19.84 -14.66
CA GLY A 300 -1.91 -19.00 -14.61
C GLY A 300 -2.24 -17.54 -14.93
N GLY A 301 -1.21 -16.79 -15.26
CA GLY A 301 -1.34 -15.38 -15.66
C GLY A 301 -0.01 -14.81 -16.10
N TYR A 302 0.00 -13.54 -16.53
CA TYR A 302 1.20 -12.79 -16.83
C TYR A 302 1.47 -11.80 -15.68
N MET A 303 2.63 -11.92 -15.04
CA MET A 303 2.91 -11.18 -13.80
C MET A 303 4.41 -10.91 -13.64
N TYR A 304 4.76 -9.99 -12.72
CA TYR A 304 6.14 -9.72 -12.37
C TYR A 304 6.80 -10.95 -11.73
N ASN A 305 8.12 -11.02 -11.77
CA ASN A 305 8.88 -12.08 -11.12
C ASN A 305 8.95 -11.85 -9.61
N ASP A 306 8.20 -12.62 -8.83
CA ASP A 306 8.08 -12.51 -7.38
C ASP A 306 9.38 -12.82 -6.64
N GLN A 307 10.22 -13.73 -7.16
CA GLN A 307 11.51 -14.05 -6.58
C GLN A 307 12.50 -12.89 -6.71
N ILE A 308 12.49 -12.22 -7.87
CA ILE A 308 13.32 -11.03 -8.09
C ILE A 308 12.81 -9.88 -7.23
N PHE A 309 11.50 -9.67 -7.18
CA PHE A 309 10.87 -8.69 -6.31
C PHE A 309 11.27 -8.92 -4.84
N THR A 310 11.12 -10.14 -4.35
CA THR A 310 11.46 -10.49 -2.97
C THR A 310 12.93 -10.24 -2.66
N ARG A 311 13.85 -10.64 -3.54
CA ARG A 311 15.29 -10.35 -3.36
C ARG A 311 15.56 -8.86 -3.25
N GLN A 312 14.93 -8.05 -4.12
CA GLN A 312 15.11 -6.61 -4.11
C GLN A 312 14.51 -5.98 -2.84
N LEU A 313 13.34 -6.45 -2.40
CA LEU A 313 12.72 -6.01 -1.16
C LEU A 313 13.63 -6.29 0.05
N LEU A 314 14.13 -7.51 0.17
CA LEU A 314 15.03 -7.88 1.28
C LEU A 314 16.36 -7.10 1.25
N LYS A 315 16.88 -6.80 0.06
CA LYS A 315 18.04 -5.92 -0.12
C LYS A 315 17.73 -4.49 0.34
N THR A 316 16.57 -3.96 -0.03
CA THR A 316 16.13 -2.62 0.38
C THR A 316 15.97 -2.52 1.91
N ILE A 317 15.44 -3.56 2.54
CA ILE A 317 15.38 -3.66 4.01
C ILE A 317 16.80 -3.59 4.62
N ASP A 318 17.75 -4.36 4.09
CA ASP A 318 19.14 -4.33 4.55
C ASP A 318 19.75 -2.93 4.43
N GLU A 319 19.61 -2.28 3.30
CA GLU A 319 20.14 -0.94 3.07
C GLU A 319 19.61 0.06 4.12
N ILE A 320 18.31 0.00 4.42
CA ILE A 320 17.70 0.88 5.42
C ILE A 320 18.17 0.54 6.84
N LEU A 321 18.21 -0.75 7.20
CA LEU A 321 18.67 -1.18 8.52
C LEU A 321 20.15 -0.84 8.78
N HIS A 322 20.94 -0.68 7.70
CA HIS A 322 22.33 -0.20 7.76
C HIS A 322 22.46 1.33 7.67
N GLY A 323 21.36 2.07 7.79
CA GLY A 323 21.33 3.52 7.94
C GLY A 323 21.12 4.30 6.66
N LYS A 324 20.81 3.67 5.53
CA LYS A 324 20.42 4.41 4.33
C LYS A 324 19.03 5.01 4.52
N LYS A 325 18.88 6.30 4.21
CA LYS A 325 17.59 6.98 4.26
C LYS A 325 16.65 6.36 3.22
N ALA A 326 15.43 6.02 3.61
CA ALA A 326 14.50 5.33 2.73
C ALA A 326 14.11 6.16 1.49
N SER A 327 13.89 7.46 1.68
CA SER A 327 13.58 8.39 0.57
C SER A 327 14.74 8.60 -0.42
N ASP A 328 15.98 8.23 -0.08
CA ASP A 328 17.13 8.26 -1.00
C ASP A 328 17.24 7.00 -1.84
N ILE A 329 16.43 6.00 -1.57
CA ILE A 329 16.37 4.76 -2.36
C ILE A 329 15.35 4.97 -3.50
N PRO A 330 15.77 4.84 -4.77
CA PRO A 330 14.85 4.98 -5.90
C PRO A 330 13.68 3.99 -5.79
N PHE A 331 12.52 4.40 -6.26
CA PHE A 331 11.38 3.51 -6.39
C PHE A 331 11.74 2.32 -7.27
N TYR A 332 11.34 1.15 -6.81
CA TYR A 332 11.58 -0.09 -7.55
C TYR A 332 10.43 -0.37 -8.52
N GLU A 333 10.78 -0.48 -9.80
CA GLU A 333 9.91 -0.95 -10.86
C GLU A 333 10.42 -2.30 -11.33
N PRO A 334 9.61 -3.39 -11.26
CA PRO A 334 10.02 -4.66 -11.82
C PRO A 334 10.25 -4.55 -13.33
N ASN A 335 11.42 -4.97 -13.77
CA ASN A 335 11.81 -4.99 -15.18
C ASN A 335 11.63 -6.37 -15.83
N GLU A 336 11.25 -7.36 -15.04
CA GLU A 336 11.03 -8.74 -15.49
C GLU A 336 9.60 -9.18 -15.16
N ALA A 337 8.84 -9.46 -16.19
CA ALA A 337 7.53 -10.08 -16.11
C ALA A 337 7.46 -11.27 -17.07
N HIS A 338 6.68 -12.28 -16.71
CA HIS A 338 6.60 -13.53 -17.47
C HIS A 338 5.26 -14.22 -17.26
N PRO A 339 4.87 -15.11 -18.21
CA PRO A 339 3.77 -16.03 -17.94
C PRO A 339 4.14 -16.98 -16.81
N ALA A 340 3.30 -17.09 -15.82
CA ALA A 340 3.40 -18.07 -14.75
C ALA A 340 2.20 -19.01 -14.83
N PHE A 341 2.43 -20.31 -14.63
CA PHE A 341 1.41 -21.35 -14.73
C PHE A 341 1.42 -22.24 -13.49
N ASN A 342 0.25 -22.79 -13.16
CA ASN A 342 0.07 -23.78 -12.11
C ASN A 342 0.50 -25.17 -12.61
#